data_39e731dd385d8dfacf5187b98a7f3979
#
_entry.id   39e731dd385d8dfacf5187b98a7f3979
#
_cell.length_a   1.000
_cell.length_b   1.000
_cell.length_c   1.000
_cell.angle_alpha   90.00
_cell.angle_beta   90.00
_cell.angle_gamma   90.00
#
_symmetry.space_group_name_H-M   'P 1'
#
loop_
_entity.id
_entity.type
_entity.pdbx_description
1 polymer ?
#
loop_
_entity_poly.entity_id
_entity_poly.type
_entity_poly.pdbx_seq_one_letter_code
_entity_poly.pdbx_strand_id
1 'polypeptide(L)'
;MTVYLDASVLVALFTNDTLTARAETFLRANPLVLIISDFAAAEFSSVIARHVRTKDITKDDARTAFSNLDTWIARTAQRALISTPDIITAQVLLRRLDLNLRTADALNIAIAQRLGAPLVTFDKKMAAVARSVGAEVARA
;
A
#
# COMPACT_ATOMS: atom_id res chain seq x y z
N MET A 1 -2.38 -4.11 17.23
CA MET A 1 -2.72 -4.80 15.97
C MET A 1 -1.67 -4.48 14.92
N THR A 2 -1.27 -5.47 14.16
CA THR A 2 -0.32 -5.30 13.05
C THR A 2 -1.11 -5.20 11.75
N VAL A 3 -0.81 -4.21 10.92
CA VAL A 3 -1.47 -4.00 9.63
C VAL A 3 -0.46 -3.78 8.52
N TYR A 4 -0.83 -4.14 7.30
CA TYR A 4 -0.06 -3.93 6.09
C TYR A 4 -0.67 -2.78 5.29
N LEU A 5 0.13 -1.74 5.02
CA LEU A 5 -0.30 -0.58 4.26
C LEU A 5 0.10 -0.72 2.79
N ASP A 6 -0.84 -0.52 1.89
CA ASP A 6 -0.53 -0.42 0.46
C ASP A 6 -0.15 1.01 0.06
N ALA A 7 0.24 1.17 -1.20
CA ALA A 7 0.67 2.47 -1.72
C ALA A 7 -0.43 3.53 -1.69
N SER A 8 -1.71 3.17 -1.78
CA SER A 8 -2.81 4.15 -1.77
C SER A 8 -2.87 4.90 -0.44
N VAL A 9 -2.60 4.21 0.66
CA VAL A 9 -2.53 4.82 1.99
C VAL A 9 -1.29 5.72 2.11
N LEU A 10 -0.15 5.26 1.60
CA LEU A 10 1.09 6.04 1.61
C LEU A 10 0.95 7.34 0.80
N VAL A 11 0.34 7.27 -0.37
CA VAL A 11 0.06 8.47 -1.18
C VAL A 11 -0.82 9.45 -0.41
N ALA A 12 -1.88 8.96 0.23
CA ALA A 12 -2.75 9.81 1.04
C ALA A 12 -2.01 10.49 2.20
N LEU A 13 -1.07 9.79 2.84
CA LEU A 13 -0.31 10.31 3.98
C LEU A 13 0.75 11.36 3.58
N PHE A 14 1.39 11.18 2.44
CA PHE A 14 2.57 11.97 2.06
C PHE A 14 2.34 12.94 0.91
N THR A 15 1.09 13.08 0.48
CA THR A 15 0.66 14.12 -0.46
C THR A 15 -0.52 14.89 0.10
N ASN A 16 -0.89 16.00 -0.56
CA ASN A 16 -2.12 16.72 -0.24
C ASN A 16 -3.28 16.11 -1.06
N ASP A 17 -3.97 15.17 -0.46
CA ASP A 17 -4.97 14.33 -1.09
C ASP A 17 -6.31 14.43 -0.33
N THR A 18 -7.42 14.15 -0.98
CA THR A 18 -8.75 14.13 -0.34
C THR A 18 -8.86 13.08 0.75
N LEU A 19 -8.04 12.03 0.71
CA LEU A 19 -8.01 10.94 1.68
C LEU A 19 -6.98 11.14 2.81
N THR A 20 -6.21 12.21 2.78
CA THR A 20 -5.15 12.46 3.78
C THR A 20 -5.70 12.47 5.20
N ALA A 21 -6.78 13.23 5.45
CA ALA A 21 -7.39 13.31 6.78
C ALA A 21 -7.90 11.95 7.27
N ARG A 22 -8.45 11.15 6.36
CA ARG A 22 -8.94 9.80 6.66
C ARG A 22 -7.80 8.85 7.01
N ALA A 23 -6.70 8.90 6.29
CA ALA A 23 -5.51 8.10 6.57
C ALA A 23 -4.91 8.46 7.93
N GLU A 24 -4.76 9.73 8.22
CA GLU A 24 -4.26 10.22 9.51
C GLU A 24 -5.17 9.81 10.67
N THR A 25 -6.48 9.91 10.50
CA THR A 25 -7.46 9.50 11.52
C THR A 25 -7.34 8.02 11.82
N PHE A 26 -7.22 7.19 10.79
CA PHE A 26 -7.04 5.75 10.97
C PHE A 26 -5.79 5.42 11.79
N LEU A 27 -4.66 6.04 11.46
CA LEU A 27 -3.41 5.79 12.18
C LEU A 27 -3.42 6.25 13.63
N ARG A 28 -4.18 7.31 13.94
CA ARG A 28 -4.29 7.82 15.31
C ARG A 28 -5.28 7.04 16.17
N ALA A 29 -6.24 6.39 15.55
CA ALA A 29 -7.37 5.77 16.27
C ALA A 29 -6.97 4.57 17.12
N ASN A 30 -5.87 3.88 16.75
CA ASN A 30 -5.44 2.66 17.40
C ASN A 30 -3.92 2.59 17.49
N PRO A 31 -3.37 1.97 18.54
CA PRO A 31 -1.94 1.62 18.56
C PRO A 31 -1.68 0.51 17.53
N LEU A 32 -1.05 0.85 16.43
CA LEU A 32 -0.79 -0.04 15.32
C LEU A 32 0.69 -0.31 15.15
N VAL A 33 1.02 -1.57 14.83
CA VAL A 33 2.30 -1.93 14.23
C VAL A 33 2.12 -1.91 12.72
N LEU A 34 2.86 -1.04 12.05
CA LEU A 34 2.71 -0.82 10.62
C LEU A 34 3.74 -1.61 9.85
N ILE A 35 3.32 -2.36 8.84
CA ILE A 35 4.20 -3.04 7.90
C ILE A 35 4.07 -2.37 6.54
N ILE A 36 5.23 -2.03 5.95
CA ILE A 36 5.32 -1.49 4.59
C ILE A 36 6.30 -2.34 3.82
N SER A 37 5.84 -2.89 2.70
CA SER A 37 6.73 -3.65 1.82
C SER A 37 7.59 -2.73 0.96
N ASP A 38 8.74 -3.22 0.55
CA ASP A 38 9.57 -2.55 -0.45
C ASP A 38 8.79 -2.35 -1.76
N PHE A 39 7.88 -3.27 -2.06
CA PHE A 39 7.00 -3.15 -3.23
C PHE A 39 6.03 -1.96 -3.11
N ALA A 40 5.36 -1.81 -1.98
CA ALA A 40 4.46 -0.67 -1.76
C ALA A 40 5.21 0.67 -1.80
N ALA A 41 6.42 0.73 -1.27
CA ALA A 41 7.28 1.92 -1.37
C ALA A 41 7.66 2.22 -2.83
N ALA A 42 7.94 1.20 -3.64
CA ALA A 42 8.20 1.37 -5.07
C ALA A 42 6.96 1.86 -5.83
N GLU A 43 5.78 1.31 -5.52
CA GLU A 43 4.52 1.79 -6.09
C GLU A 43 4.25 3.26 -5.74
N PHE A 44 4.44 3.64 -4.49
CA PHE A 44 4.35 5.04 -4.04
C PHE A 44 5.26 5.93 -4.88
N SER A 45 6.51 5.53 -5.05
CA SER A 45 7.50 6.28 -5.84
C SER A 45 7.05 6.44 -7.29
N SER A 46 6.45 5.39 -7.87
CA SER A 46 5.90 5.42 -9.23
C SER A 46 4.74 6.40 -9.36
N VAL A 47 3.84 6.44 -8.38
CA VAL A 47 2.70 7.38 -8.35
C VAL A 47 3.20 8.82 -8.24
N ILE A 48 4.14 9.09 -7.35
CA ILE A 48 4.73 10.42 -7.18
C ILE A 48 5.43 10.88 -8.47
N ALA A 49 6.22 10.00 -9.10
CA ALA A 49 6.88 10.31 -10.37
C ALA A 49 5.87 10.62 -11.47
N ARG A 50 4.75 9.91 -11.53
CA ARG A 50 3.66 10.21 -12.48
C ARG A 50 3.05 11.58 -12.23
N HIS A 51 2.81 11.96 -10.98
CA HIS A 51 2.27 13.29 -10.63
C HIS A 51 3.20 14.42 -11.07
N VAL A 52 4.51 14.20 -11.03
CA VAL A 52 5.48 15.16 -11.58
C VAL A 52 5.35 15.26 -13.11
N ARG A 53 5.27 14.12 -13.81
CA ARG A 53 5.12 14.09 -15.27
C ARG A 53 3.83 14.75 -15.74
N THR A 54 2.75 14.61 -14.98
CA THR A 54 1.44 15.23 -15.28
C THR A 54 1.35 16.66 -14.74
N LYS A 55 2.42 17.19 -14.13
CA LYS A 55 2.49 18.54 -13.56
C LYS A 55 1.52 18.81 -12.42
N ASP A 56 1.07 17.79 -11.72
CA ASP A 56 0.24 17.92 -10.53
C ASP A 56 1.05 18.38 -9.32
N ILE A 57 2.32 18.02 -9.27
CA ILE A 57 3.28 18.45 -8.24
C ILE A 57 4.63 18.80 -8.89
N THR A 58 5.44 19.55 -8.17
CA THR A 58 6.81 19.92 -8.60
C THR A 58 7.79 18.79 -8.26
N LYS A 59 8.99 18.85 -8.87
CA LYS A 59 10.10 17.95 -8.50
C LYS A 59 10.51 18.12 -7.04
N ASP A 60 10.47 19.34 -6.51
CA ASP A 60 10.80 19.60 -5.11
C ASP A 60 9.75 19.01 -4.17
N ASP A 61 8.47 19.09 -4.51
CA ASP A 61 7.40 18.43 -3.77
C ASP A 61 7.61 16.90 -3.75
N ALA A 62 8.00 16.33 -4.87
CA ALA A 62 8.30 14.90 -4.98
C ALA A 62 9.46 14.49 -4.08
N ARG A 63 10.56 15.24 -4.11
CA ARG A 63 11.73 14.96 -3.25
C ARG A 63 11.37 15.04 -1.78
N THR A 64 10.55 15.99 -1.39
CA THR A 64 10.05 16.13 -0.02
C THR A 64 9.20 14.93 0.36
N ALA A 65 8.30 14.48 -0.52
CA ALA A 65 7.47 13.31 -0.28
C ALA A 65 8.31 12.04 -0.10
N PHE A 66 9.31 11.83 -0.95
CA PHE A 66 10.23 10.69 -0.84
C PHE A 66 11.01 10.71 0.48
N SER A 67 11.57 11.86 0.84
CA SER A 67 12.33 12.02 2.08
C SER A 67 11.45 11.79 3.32
N ASN A 68 10.24 12.30 3.31
CA ASN A 68 9.29 12.11 4.41
C ASN A 68 8.88 10.65 4.56
N LEU A 69 8.61 9.96 3.47
CA LEU A 69 8.30 8.53 3.49
C LEU A 69 9.45 7.73 4.07
N ASP A 70 10.67 7.94 3.57
CA ASP A 70 11.85 7.20 4.01
C ASP A 70 12.12 7.38 5.50
N THR A 71 12.03 8.62 5.99
CA THR A 71 12.20 8.94 7.40
C THR A 71 11.11 8.28 8.26
N TRP A 72 9.87 8.33 7.80
CA TRP A 72 8.75 7.77 8.54
C TRP A 72 8.83 6.24 8.62
N ILE A 73 9.18 5.56 7.52
CA ILE A 73 9.38 4.12 7.52
C ILE A 73 10.48 3.73 8.51
N ALA A 74 11.61 4.44 8.47
CA ALA A 74 12.73 4.14 9.36
C ALA A 74 12.39 4.28 10.86
N ARG A 75 11.47 5.18 11.20
CA ARG A 75 11.10 5.48 12.60
C ARG A 75 9.90 4.70 13.10
N THR A 76 8.94 4.38 12.24
CA THR A 76 7.60 3.96 12.69
C THR A 76 7.11 2.65 12.09
N ALA A 77 7.75 2.14 11.05
CA ALA A 77 7.25 0.97 10.34
C ALA A 77 8.26 -0.18 10.33
N GLN A 78 7.72 -1.38 10.20
CA GLN A 78 8.50 -2.57 9.87
C GLN A 78 8.52 -2.74 8.35
N ARG A 79 9.70 -2.90 7.78
CA ARG A 79 9.85 -3.19 6.36
C ARG A 79 9.61 -4.67 6.09
N ALA A 80 8.92 -4.97 5.01
CA ALA A 80 8.76 -6.32 4.50
C ALA A 80 9.36 -6.41 3.09
N LEU A 81 10.13 -7.47 2.87
CA LEU A 81 10.69 -7.77 1.56
C LEU A 81 9.63 -8.47 0.72
N ILE A 82 9.61 -8.19 -0.58
CA ILE A 82 8.93 -9.04 -1.54
C ILE A 82 9.72 -10.35 -1.68
N SER A 83 9.03 -11.47 -1.79
CA SER A 83 9.65 -12.78 -1.87
C SER A 83 9.14 -13.58 -3.07
N THR A 84 9.90 -14.62 -3.46
CA THR A 84 9.47 -15.53 -4.53
C THR A 84 8.09 -16.16 -4.27
N PRO A 85 7.76 -16.63 -3.05
CA PRO A 85 6.41 -17.09 -2.75
C PRO A 85 5.31 -16.06 -3.01
N ASP A 86 5.56 -14.77 -2.80
CA ASP A 86 4.58 -13.72 -3.11
C ASP A 86 4.29 -13.65 -4.60
N ILE A 87 5.33 -13.77 -5.43
CA ILE A 87 5.18 -13.79 -6.90
C ILE A 87 4.36 -14.99 -7.33
N ILE A 88 4.61 -16.17 -6.76
CA ILE A 88 3.88 -17.39 -7.08
C ILE A 88 2.41 -17.24 -6.69
N THR A 89 2.12 -16.77 -5.50
CA THR A 89 0.75 -16.52 -5.04
C THR A 89 0.04 -15.51 -5.92
N ALA A 90 0.72 -14.42 -6.29
CA ALA A 90 0.15 -13.43 -7.19
C ALA A 90 -0.22 -14.02 -8.56
N GLN A 91 0.62 -14.89 -9.11
CA GLN A 91 0.30 -15.59 -10.36
C GLN A 91 -0.97 -16.46 -10.23
N VAL A 92 -1.12 -17.17 -9.13
CA VAL A 92 -2.33 -17.97 -8.87
C VAL A 92 -3.58 -17.08 -8.86
N LEU A 93 -3.51 -15.93 -8.17
CA LEU A 93 -4.62 -14.97 -8.13
C LEU A 93 -4.92 -14.38 -9.51
N LEU A 94 -3.88 -13.99 -10.26
CA LEU A 94 -4.03 -13.40 -11.58
C LEU A 94 -4.62 -14.36 -12.61
N ARG A 95 -4.34 -15.65 -12.48
CA ARG A 95 -4.89 -16.71 -13.36
C ARG A 95 -6.34 -17.03 -13.07
N ARG A 96 -6.88 -16.55 -11.97
CA ARG A 96 -8.33 -16.53 -11.74
C ARG A 96 -8.95 -15.38 -12.51
N LEU A 97 -9.45 -15.67 -13.69
CA LEU A 97 -9.93 -14.65 -14.65
C LEU A 97 -11.19 -13.91 -14.18
N ASP A 98 -11.88 -14.44 -13.16
CA ASP A 98 -13.06 -13.83 -12.55
C ASP A 98 -12.74 -12.68 -11.58
N LEU A 99 -11.49 -12.57 -11.10
CA LEU A 99 -11.12 -11.57 -10.08
C LEU A 99 -10.84 -10.18 -10.64
N ASN A 100 -10.45 -10.08 -11.92
CA ASN A 100 -10.13 -8.81 -12.56
C ASN A 100 -9.07 -7.99 -11.79
N LEU A 101 -7.98 -8.65 -11.42
CA LEU A 101 -6.84 -8.06 -10.71
C LEU A 101 -5.75 -7.60 -11.66
N ARG A 102 -5.03 -6.56 -11.26
CA ARG A 102 -3.74 -6.20 -11.84
C ARG A 102 -2.60 -6.79 -11.01
N THR A 103 -1.41 -6.85 -11.61
CA THR A 103 -0.23 -7.45 -10.95
C THR A 103 0.07 -6.81 -9.60
N ALA A 104 0.04 -5.48 -9.50
CA ALA A 104 0.31 -4.77 -8.26
C ALA A 104 -0.69 -5.14 -7.15
N ASP A 105 -1.97 -5.24 -7.48
CA ASP A 105 -3.02 -5.62 -6.52
C ASP A 105 -2.78 -7.04 -6.00
N ALA A 106 -2.51 -7.98 -6.90
CA ALA A 106 -2.24 -9.37 -6.56
C ALA A 106 -1.01 -9.51 -5.64
N LEU A 107 0.04 -8.76 -5.91
CA LEU A 107 1.26 -8.78 -5.08
C LEU A 107 1.01 -8.21 -3.67
N ASN A 108 0.29 -7.12 -3.53
CA ASN A 108 -0.04 -6.58 -2.22
C ASN A 108 -0.91 -7.54 -1.40
N ILE A 109 -1.90 -8.17 -2.03
CA ILE A 109 -2.72 -9.20 -1.38
C ILE A 109 -1.86 -10.38 -0.93
N ALA A 110 -0.98 -10.87 -1.80
CA ALA A 110 -0.08 -11.99 -1.50
C ALA A 110 0.85 -11.70 -0.32
N ILE A 111 1.44 -10.51 -0.29
CA ILE A 111 2.33 -10.08 0.80
C ILE A 111 1.56 -10.00 2.11
N ALA A 112 0.40 -9.36 2.12
CA ALA A 112 -0.43 -9.24 3.31
C ALA A 112 -0.84 -10.62 3.87
N GLN A 113 -1.23 -11.54 3.00
CA GLN A 113 -1.57 -12.91 3.40
C GLN A 113 -0.37 -13.65 3.99
N ARG A 114 0.80 -13.57 3.35
CA ARG A 114 2.01 -14.23 3.86
C ARG A 114 2.39 -13.70 5.25
N LEU A 115 2.24 -12.40 5.48
CA LEU A 115 2.57 -11.78 6.75
C LEU A 115 1.50 -11.97 7.82
N GLY A 116 0.32 -12.49 7.44
CA GLY A 116 -0.81 -12.61 8.36
C GLY A 116 -1.29 -11.26 8.89
N ALA A 117 -1.10 -10.19 8.14
CA ALA A 117 -1.47 -8.83 8.52
C ALA A 117 -2.67 -8.34 7.72
N PRO A 118 -3.70 -7.77 8.37
CA PRO A 118 -4.81 -7.15 7.64
C PRO A 118 -4.32 -6.08 6.67
N LEU A 119 -4.83 -6.11 5.45
CA LEU A 119 -4.54 -5.13 4.41
C LEU A 119 -5.29 -3.84 4.71
N VAL A 120 -4.60 -2.71 4.66
CA VAL A 120 -5.19 -1.38 4.68
C VAL A 120 -5.01 -0.76 3.30
N THR A 121 -6.11 -0.48 2.64
CA THR A 121 -6.13 0.11 1.30
C THR A 121 -7.32 1.05 1.14
N PHE A 122 -7.16 2.08 0.33
CA PHE A 122 -8.25 2.95 -0.11
C PHE A 122 -8.81 2.55 -1.48
N ASP A 123 -8.24 1.55 -2.12
CA ASP A 123 -8.77 0.99 -3.35
C ASP A 123 -9.91 0.02 -3.01
N LYS A 124 -11.15 0.47 -3.24
CA LYS A 124 -12.34 -0.32 -2.90
C LYS A 124 -12.44 -1.63 -3.66
N LYS A 125 -12.02 -1.63 -4.93
CA LYS A 125 -12.03 -2.83 -5.77
C LYS A 125 -11.03 -3.86 -5.26
N MET A 126 -9.82 -3.42 -4.96
CA MET A 126 -8.79 -4.30 -4.40
C MET A 126 -9.22 -4.85 -3.03
N ALA A 127 -9.83 -4.03 -2.16
CA ALA A 127 -10.34 -4.47 -0.89
C ALA A 127 -11.41 -5.57 -1.04
N ALA A 128 -12.34 -5.40 -1.98
CA ALA A 128 -13.39 -6.38 -2.25
C ALA A 128 -12.80 -7.71 -2.75
N VAL A 129 -11.85 -7.67 -3.67
CA VAL A 129 -11.19 -8.88 -4.17
C VAL A 129 -10.37 -9.53 -3.07
N ALA A 130 -9.63 -8.78 -2.27
CA ALA A 130 -8.86 -9.31 -1.14
C ALA A 130 -9.75 -10.09 -0.18
N ARG A 131 -10.90 -9.54 0.19
CA ARG A 131 -11.89 -10.25 1.03
C ARG A 131 -12.40 -11.52 0.37
N SER A 132 -12.68 -11.49 -0.93
CA SER A 132 -13.22 -12.64 -1.67
C SER A 132 -12.24 -13.81 -1.74
N VAL A 133 -10.94 -13.56 -1.63
CA VAL A 133 -9.91 -14.61 -1.63
C VAL A 133 -9.41 -14.96 -0.22
N GLY A 134 -10.11 -14.50 0.81
CA GLY A 134 -9.84 -14.84 2.21
C GLY A 134 -8.78 -14.00 2.90
N ALA A 135 -8.32 -12.89 2.30
CA ALA A 135 -7.44 -11.95 2.96
C ALA A 135 -8.24 -11.07 3.93
N GLU A 136 -7.65 -10.77 5.09
CA GLU A 136 -8.24 -9.81 6.00
C GLU A 136 -8.00 -8.38 5.47
N VAL A 137 -9.03 -7.55 5.57
CA VAL A 137 -8.97 -6.14 5.17
C VAL A 137 -9.45 -5.29 6.35
N ALA A 138 -8.57 -4.41 6.82
CA ALA A 138 -8.93 -3.46 7.87
C ALA A 138 -9.78 -2.32 7.31
N ARG A 139 -10.71 -1.83 8.11
CA ARG A 139 -11.50 -0.65 7.76
C ARG A 139 -10.72 0.62 8.12
N ALA A 140 -10.47 1.41 7.12
CA ALA A 140 -9.78 2.68 7.27
C ALA A 140 -10.65 3.87 6.90
#